data_e43e98655e42a776c8bcad14d15b051f
#
_entry.id   e43e98655e42a776c8bcad14d15b051f
#
_cell.length_a   1.000
_cell.length_b   1.000
_cell.length_c   1.000
_cell.angle_alpha   90.00
_cell.angle_beta   90.00
_cell.angle_gamma   90.00
#
_symmetry.space_group_name_H-M   'P 1'
#
loop_
_entity.id
_entity.type
_entity.pdbx_description
1 polymer ?
#
loop_
_entity_poly.entity_id
_entity_poly.type
_entity_poly.pdbx_seq_one_letter_code
_entity_poly.pdbx_strand_id
1 'polypeptide(L)'
;MNIVTLDHITKSYTGRLLFSDASFYLQEGEKVGIIGINGTGKSTLLRILGGLEEPDAGEVILAKNRTVQLLSQQPEFEPQDTVLQAALRSHTRQSTQEQQALAAQAKTMLTELSVTAYDTPVAELSGGQRKRVGLVNVLL
;
A
#
# COMPACT_ATOMS: atom_id res chain seq x y z
N MET A 1 16.58 -13.63 3.90
CA MET A 1 15.70 -13.62 5.11
C MET A 1 14.28 -13.41 4.65
N ASN A 2 13.34 -14.23 5.11
CA ASN A 2 11.93 -14.02 4.78
C ASN A 2 11.42 -12.76 5.52
N ILE A 3 10.86 -11.83 4.79
CA ILE A 3 10.27 -10.60 5.35
C ILE A 3 8.76 -10.73 5.56
N VAL A 4 8.12 -11.56 4.73
CA VAL A 4 6.70 -11.92 4.85
C VAL A 4 6.55 -13.42 4.61
N THR A 5 5.74 -14.08 5.40
CA THR A 5 5.33 -15.47 5.19
C THR A 5 3.82 -15.56 5.32
N LEU A 6 3.18 -16.13 4.31
CA LEU A 6 1.81 -16.66 4.40
C LEU A 6 1.92 -18.13 4.70
N ASP A 7 1.33 -18.57 5.79
CA ASP A 7 1.42 -19.95 6.24
C ASP A 7 0.03 -20.60 6.27
N HIS A 8 -0.16 -21.59 5.38
CA HIS A 8 -1.39 -22.37 5.25
C HIS A 8 -2.69 -21.54 5.20
N ILE A 9 -2.69 -20.46 4.38
CA ILE A 9 -3.82 -19.54 4.26
C ILE A 9 -4.98 -20.19 3.54
N THR A 10 -6.16 -20.09 4.16
CA THR A 10 -7.45 -20.44 3.56
C THR A 10 -8.35 -19.23 3.60
N LYS A 11 -9.04 -18.92 2.52
CA LYS A 11 -9.99 -17.80 2.41
C LYS A 11 -11.11 -18.12 1.44
N SER A 12 -12.34 -17.86 1.87
CA SER A 12 -13.54 -17.99 1.05
C SER A 12 -14.47 -16.78 1.23
N TYR A 13 -15.26 -16.51 0.21
CA TYR A 13 -16.35 -15.53 0.25
C TYR A 13 -17.64 -16.18 -0.26
N THR A 14 -18.73 -16.00 0.49
CA THR A 14 -20.09 -16.45 0.07
C THR A 14 -20.11 -17.87 -0.51
N GLY A 15 -19.41 -18.79 0.16
CA GLY A 15 -19.30 -20.20 -0.29
C GLY A 15 -18.33 -20.47 -1.43
N ARG A 16 -17.66 -19.43 -1.96
CA ARG A 16 -16.62 -19.59 -2.97
C ARG A 16 -15.25 -19.60 -2.32
N LEU A 17 -14.53 -20.70 -2.48
CA LEU A 17 -13.15 -20.83 -2.01
C LEU A 17 -12.20 -20.08 -2.94
N LEU A 18 -11.41 -19.14 -2.39
CA LEU A 18 -10.39 -18.40 -3.12
C LEU A 18 -9.01 -19.04 -2.96
N PHE A 19 -8.64 -19.37 -1.73
CA PHE A 19 -7.38 -20.04 -1.39
C PHE A 19 -7.67 -21.18 -0.44
N SER A 20 -6.96 -22.29 -0.63
CA SER A 20 -7.00 -23.44 0.27
C SER A 20 -5.58 -23.89 0.55
N ASP A 21 -5.20 -23.83 1.82
CA ASP A 21 -3.89 -24.27 2.29
C ASP A 21 -2.71 -23.68 1.48
N ALA A 22 -2.81 -22.39 1.14
CA ALA A 22 -1.82 -21.70 0.33
C ALA A 22 -0.69 -21.14 1.20
N SER A 23 0.54 -21.46 0.86
CA SER A 23 1.72 -20.93 1.53
C SER A 23 2.61 -20.18 0.55
N PHE A 24 3.18 -19.08 1.03
CA PHE A 24 4.04 -18.21 0.24
C PHE A 24 5.00 -17.45 1.17
N TYR A 25 6.18 -17.17 0.69
CA TYR A 25 7.13 -16.33 1.41
C TYR A 25 7.81 -15.35 0.46
N LEU A 26 8.10 -14.16 0.96
CA LEU A 26 8.82 -13.10 0.27
C LEU A 26 10.13 -12.82 0.99
N GLN A 27 11.21 -12.78 0.24
CA GLN A 27 12.54 -12.47 0.75
C GLN A 27 12.89 -10.98 0.58
N GLU A 28 13.81 -10.50 1.38
CA GLU A 28 14.30 -9.13 1.26
C GLU A 28 14.91 -8.87 -0.12
N GLY A 29 14.53 -7.74 -0.73
CA GLY A 29 14.98 -7.36 -2.07
C GLY A 29 14.25 -8.04 -3.22
N GLU A 30 13.36 -9.01 -2.93
CA GLU A 30 12.62 -9.71 -3.95
C GLU A 30 11.44 -8.88 -4.47
N LYS A 31 11.16 -9.01 -5.76
CA LYS A 31 9.98 -8.43 -6.42
C LYS A 31 9.14 -9.55 -7.00
N VAL A 32 7.87 -9.59 -6.62
CA VAL A 32 6.95 -10.64 -7.02
C VAL A 32 5.74 -10.06 -7.73
N GLY A 33 5.38 -10.63 -8.88
CA GLY A 33 4.16 -10.32 -9.59
C GLY A 33 3.08 -11.38 -9.33
N ILE A 34 1.86 -10.93 -9.02
CA ILE A 34 0.70 -11.81 -8.87
C ILE A 34 -0.15 -11.68 -10.13
N ILE A 35 -0.32 -12.79 -10.84
CA ILE A 35 -1.07 -12.86 -12.09
C ILE A 35 -2.24 -13.83 -11.95
N GLY A 36 -3.30 -13.56 -12.69
CA GLY A 36 -4.50 -14.40 -12.73
C GLY A 36 -5.66 -13.63 -13.34
N ILE A 37 -6.71 -14.34 -13.72
CA ILE A 37 -7.94 -13.73 -14.20
C ILE A 37 -8.69 -12.99 -13.10
N ASN A 38 -9.56 -12.04 -13.44
CA ASN A 38 -10.36 -11.31 -12.46
C ASN A 38 -11.26 -12.27 -11.65
N GLY A 39 -11.39 -12.00 -10.37
CA GLY A 39 -12.19 -12.81 -9.45
C GLY A 39 -11.48 -14.05 -8.88
N THR A 40 -10.18 -14.21 -9.09
CA THR A 40 -9.39 -15.31 -8.52
C THR A 40 -8.82 -15.01 -7.13
N GLY A 41 -9.01 -13.79 -6.62
CA GLY A 41 -8.60 -13.41 -5.27
C GLY A 41 -7.28 -12.66 -5.14
N LYS A 42 -6.72 -12.14 -6.26
CA LYS A 42 -5.46 -11.36 -6.23
C LYS A 42 -5.51 -10.18 -5.26
N SER A 43 -6.55 -9.36 -5.36
CA SER A 43 -6.75 -8.20 -4.46
C SER A 43 -6.96 -8.64 -3.01
N THR A 44 -7.68 -9.72 -2.79
CA THR A 44 -7.89 -10.31 -1.47
C THR A 44 -6.57 -10.75 -0.85
N LEU A 45 -5.72 -11.40 -1.62
CA LEU A 45 -4.39 -11.81 -1.16
C LEU A 45 -3.54 -10.61 -0.73
N LEU A 46 -3.53 -9.54 -1.52
CA LEU A 46 -2.83 -8.31 -1.18
C LEU A 46 -3.39 -7.65 0.09
N ARG A 47 -4.70 -7.66 0.27
CA ARG A 47 -5.35 -7.13 1.49
C ARG A 47 -5.01 -7.96 2.73
N ILE A 48 -4.93 -9.28 2.60
CA ILE A 48 -4.47 -10.17 3.68
C ILE A 48 -3.01 -9.85 4.02
N LEU A 49 -2.14 -9.74 3.02
CA LEU A 49 -0.74 -9.35 3.21
C LEU A 49 -0.59 -7.98 3.88
N GLY A 50 -1.44 -7.04 3.51
CA GLY A 50 -1.46 -5.68 4.06
C GLY A 50 -2.11 -5.57 5.45
N GLY A 51 -2.63 -6.68 5.99
CA GLY A 51 -3.33 -6.68 7.29
C GLY A 51 -4.70 -6.00 7.27
N LEU A 52 -5.28 -5.76 6.10
CA LEU A 52 -6.61 -5.16 5.94
C LEU A 52 -7.73 -6.21 5.97
N GLU A 53 -7.38 -7.45 5.85
CA GLU A 53 -8.31 -8.58 5.87
C GLU A 53 -7.66 -9.79 6.54
N GLU A 54 -8.45 -10.51 7.34
CA GLU A 54 -7.98 -11.72 8.00
C GLU A 54 -8.27 -12.96 7.13
N PRO A 55 -7.37 -13.95 7.09
CA PRO A 55 -7.67 -15.25 6.50
C PRO A 55 -8.68 -16.01 7.36
N ASP A 56 -9.39 -16.96 6.75
CA ASP A 56 -10.29 -17.87 7.49
C ASP A 56 -9.51 -18.92 8.28
N ALA A 57 -8.34 -19.30 7.76
CA ALA A 57 -7.38 -20.19 8.44
C ALA A 57 -5.96 -19.81 8.01
N GLY A 58 -4.97 -20.24 8.78
CA GLY A 58 -3.57 -19.91 8.58
C GLY A 58 -3.21 -18.54 9.17
N GLU A 59 -1.98 -18.14 8.94
CA GLU A 59 -1.47 -16.87 9.50
C GLU A 59 -0.53 -16.13 8.56
N VAL A 60 -0.41 -14.82 8.80
CA VAL A 60 0.54 -13.94 8.13
C VAL A 60 1.61 -13.54 9.12
N ILE A 61 2.84 -13.89 8.81
CA ILE A 61 4.00 -13.61 9.66
C ILE A 61 4.86 -12.54 9.02
N LEU A 62 5.02 -11.41 9.71
CA LEU A 62 5.92 -10.33 9.32
C LEU A 62 7.21 -10.39 10.12
N ALA A 63 8.34 -10.16 9.47
CA ALA A 63 9.62 -10.03 10.17
C ALA A 63 9.59 -8.81 11.11
N LYS A 64 10.32 -8.91 12.22
CA LYS A 64 10.41 -7.82 13.20
C LYS A 64 10.91 -6.53 12.56
N ASN A 65 10.34 -5.41 13.01
CA ASN A 65 10.70 -4.06 12.53
C ASN A 65 10.48 -3.85 11.04
N ARG A 66 9.53 -4.59 10.44
CA ARG A 66 9.07 -4.37 9.06
C ARG A 66 7.65 -3.84 9.06
N THR A 67 7.38 -2.94 8.14
CA THR A 67 6.05 -2.39 7.89
C THR A 67 5.58 -2.81 6.52
N VAL A 68 4.28 -3.00 6.36
CA VAL A 68 3.65 -3.26 5.07
C VAL A 68 2.79 -2.07 4.72
N GLN A 69 2.94 -1.58 3.50
CA GLN A 69 2.09 -0.54 2.94
C GLN A 69 1.36 -1.10 1.72
N LEU A 70 0.09 -0.80 1.61
CA LEU A 70 -0.73 -1.20 0.48
C LEU A 70 -1.17 0.02 -0.32
N LEU A 71 -0.82 0.04 -1.60
CA LEU A 71 -1.36 1.00 -2.55
C LEU A 71 -2.61 0.39 -3.18
N SER A 72 -3.78 0.97 -2.93
CA SER A 72 -5.03 0.54 -3.56
C SER A 72 -5.08 0.93 -5.04
N GLN A 73 -5.93 0.25 -5.82
CA GLN A 73 -6.14 0.60 -7.24
C GLN A 73 -6.71 2.03 -7.39
N GLN A 74 -7.52 2.46 -6.44
CA GLN A 74 -8.09 3.80 -6.38
C GLN A 74 -7.78 4.40 -5.01
N PRO A 75 -6.64 5.11 -4.86
CA PRO A 75 -6.31 5.76 -3.60
C PRO A 75 -7.38 6.78 -3.20
N GLU A 76 -7.84 6.69 -1.97
CA GLU A 76 -8.78 7.65 -1.38
C GLU A 76 -8.01 8.66 -0.55
N PHE A 77 -8.36 9.94 -0.74
CA PHE A 77 -7.78 11.05 -0.01
C PHE A 77 -8.88 11.93 0.57
N GLU A 78 -8.56 12.65 1.63
CA GLU A 78 -9.44 13.70 2.14
C GLU A 78 -9.52 14.83 1.11
N PRO A 79 -10.71 15.21 0.63
CA PRO A 79 -10.86 16.17 -0.46
C PRO A 79 -10.23 17.55 -0.20
N GLN A 80 -10.16 17.95 1.07
CA GLN A 80 -9.58 19.22 1.49
C GLN A 80 -8.06 19.22 1.58
N ASP A 81 -7.42 18.04 1.55
CA ASP A 81 -5.97 17.95 1.62
C ASP A 81 -5.34 18.53 0.34
N THR A 82 -4.24 19.26 0.52
CA THR A 82 -3.34 19.57 -0.60
C THR A 82 -2.62 18.28 -1.05
N VAL A 83 -2.06 18.34 -2.24
CA VAL A 83 -1.26 17.22 -2.80
C VAL A 83 -0.17 16.78 -1.83
N LEU A 84 0.55 17.73 -1.23
CA LEU A 84 1.60 17.43 -0.26
C LEU A 84 1.04 16.84 1.04
N GLN A 85 -0.06 17.38 1.56
CA GLN A 85 -0.71 16.83 2.76
C GLN A 85 -1.20 15.40 2.54
N ALA A 86 -1.80 15.14 1.37
CA ALA A 86 -2.24 13.79 0.99
C ALA A 86 -1.07 12.79 0.92
N ALA A 87 0.07 13.20 0.36
CA ALA A 87 1.28 12.37 0.29
C ALA A 87 1.85 12.06 1.69
N LEU A 88 1.67 12.94 2.67
CA LEU A 88 2.23 12.81 4.01
C LEU A 88 1.26 12.25 5.05
N ARG A 89 0.00 12.03 4.70
CA ARG A 89 -1.06 11.73 5.68
C ARG A 89 -0.77 10.51 6.58
N SER A 90 -0.16 9.48 6.07
CA SER A 90 0.20 8.29 6.84
C SER A 90 1.37 8.50 7.80
N HIS A 91 2.05 9.64 7.70
CA HIS A 91 3.30 9.94 8.42
C HIS A 91 3.16 11.06 9.46
N THR A 92 1.94 11.30 9.95
CA THR A 92 1.64 12.42 10.88
C THR A 92 2.14 12.25 12.31
N ARG A 93 2.59 11.06 12.69
CA ARG A 93 3.03 10.73 14.07
C ARG A 93 4.50 11.00 14.34
N GLN A 94 5.20 11.61 13.42
CA GLN A 94 6.66 11.85 13.54
C GLN A 94 6.95 13.23 14.13
N SER A 95 8.17 13.43 14.62
CA SER A 95 8.62 14.72 15.12
C SER A 95 8.59 15.78 14.02
N THR A 96 8.55 17.07 14.40
CA THR A 96 8.53 18.19 13.46
C THR A 96 9.72 18.15 12.49
N GLN A 97 10.90 17.78 12.98
CA GLN A 97 12.09 17.68 12.14
C GLN A 97 12.00 16.56 11.12
N GLU A 98 11.51 15.39 11.52
CA GLU A 98 11.26 14.27 10.62
C GLU A 98 10.17 14.59 9.60
N GLN A 99 9.12 15.30 9.99
CA GLN A 99 8.09 15.76 9.06
C GLN A 99 8.63 16.71 8.01
N GLN A 100 9.54 17.62 8.36
CA GLN A 100 10.19 18.52 7.39
C GLN A 100 11.05 17.74 6.39
N ALA A 101 11.81 16.75 6.86
CA ALA A 101 12.61 15.89 6.01
C ALA A 101 11.75 15.07 5.06
N LEU A 102 10.64 14.51 5.55
CA LEU A 102 9.67 13.77 4.73
C LEU A 102 8.97 14.66 3.71
N ALA A 103 8.62 15.89 4.07
CA ALA A 103 8.03 16.85 3.14
C ALA A 103 8.97 17.17 1.98
N ALA A 104 10.27 17.35 2.25
CA ALA A 104 11.27 17.56 1.21
C ALA A 104 11.41 16.33 0.31
N GLN A 105 11.44 15.14 0.87
CA GLN A 105 11.50 13.88 0.14
C GLN A 105 10.24 13.67 -0.70
N ALA A 106 9.06 13.95 -0.16
CA ALA A 106 7.79 13.86 -0.87
C ALA A 106 7.76 14.79 -2.08
N LYS A 107 8.20 16.04 -1.94
CA LYS A 107 8.28 17.00 -3.05
C LYS A 107 9.21 16.51 -4.16
N THR A 108 10.35 15.94 -3.80
CA THR A 108 11.28 15.35 -4.78
C THR A 108 10.62 14.22 -5.55
N MET A 109 10.00 13.26 -4.86
CA MET A 109 9.31 12.13 -5.50
C MET A 109 8.13 12.58 -6.36
N LEU A 110 7.31 13.53 -5.87
CA LEU A 110 6.19 14.09 -6.63
C LEU A 110 6.67 14.76 -7.92
N THR A 111 7.76 15.52 -7.85
CA THR A 111 8.36 16.17 -9.02
C THR A 111 8.85 15.14 -10.03
N GLU A 112 9.52 14.10 -9.60
CA GLU A 112 9.97 12.99 -10.46
C GLU A 112 8.79 12.30 -11.16
N LEU A 113 7.64 12.24 -10.50
CA LEU A 113 6.40 11.71 -11.07
C LEU A 113 5.56 12.77 -11.81
N SER A 114 6.14 13.93 -12.09
CA SER A 114 5.46 15.03 -12.80
C SER A 114 4.23 15.60 -12.08
N VAL A 115 4.24 15.60 -10.76
CA VAL A 115 3.22 16.23 -9.91
C VAL A 115 3.89 17.37 -9.15
N THR A 116 3.71 18.61 -9.62
CA THR A 116 4.40 19.79 -9.10
C THR A 116 3.51 20.77 -8.35
N ALA A 117 2.19 20.60 -8.43
CA ALA A 117 1.21 21.47 -7.79
C ALA A 117 0.96 21.06 -6.33
N TYR A 118 1.96 21.23 -5.47
CA TYR A 118 1.94 20.73 -4.08
C TYR A 118 0.83 21.31 -3.21
N ASP A 119 0.46 22.56 -3.44
CA ASP A 119 -0.54 23.31 -2.66
C ASP A 119 -1.95 23.23 -3.24
N THR A 120 -2.13 22.55 -4.36
CA THR A 120 -3.44 22.34 -4.98
C THR A 120 -4.21 21.27 -4.22
N PRO A 121 -5.54 21.42 -4.02
CA PRO A 121 -6.36 20.35 -3.45
C PRO A 121 -6.24 19.04 -4.25
N VAL A 122 -6.04 17.94 -3.57
CA VAL A 122 -5.88 16.62 -4.21
C VAL A 122 -7.12 16.21 -5.02
N ALA A 123 -8.29 16.73 -4.64
CA ALA A 123 -9.53 16.49 -5.37
C ALA A 123 -9.53 17.04 -6.81
N GLU A 124 -8.71 18.07 -7.10
CA GLU A 124 -8.60 18.66 -8.43
C GLU A 124 -7.69 17.86 -9.38
N LEU A 125 -6.97 16.88 -8.88
CA LEU A 125 -6.08 16.06 -9.69
C LEU A 125 -6.86 15.06 -10.55
N SER A 126 -6.26 14.69 -11.69
CA SER A 126 -6.73 13.54 -12.49
C SER A 126 -6.56 12.22 -11.72
N GLY A 127 -7.26 11.17 -12.17
CA GLY A 127 -7.12 9.83 -11.57
C GLY A 127 -5.68 9.31 -11.60
N GLY A 128 -4.96 9.55 -12.69
CA GLY A 128 -3.55 9.17 -12.82
C GLY A 128 -2.64 9.93 -11.87
N GLN A 129 -2.87 11.24 -11.71
CA GLN A 129 -2.11 12.05 -10.75
C GLN A 129 -2.38 11.63 -9.30
N ARG A 130 -3.63 11.35 -8.95
CA ARG A 130 -3.98 10.82 -7.62
C ARG A 130 -3.29 9.49 -7.31
N LYS A 131 -3.18 8.60 -8.29
CA LYS A 131 -2.43 7.35 -8.13
C LYS A 131 -0.94 7.59 -7.86
N ARG A 132 -0.35 8.58 -8.50
CA ARG A 132 1.05 8.98 -8.26
C ARG A 132 1.24 9.54 -6.85
N VAL A 133 0.30 10.34 -6.36
CA VAL A 133 0.32 10.83 -4.96
C VAL A 133 0.20 9.65 -3.98
N GLY A 134 -0.68 8.71 -4.24
CA GLY A 134 -0.80 7.47 -3.45
C GLY A 134 0.49 6.66 -3.44
N LEU A 135 1.17 6.56 -4.58
CA LEU A 135 2.46 5.89 -4.68
C LEU A 135 3.53 6.56 -3.82
N VAL A 136 3.62 7.88 -3.86
CA VAL A 136 4.55 8.63 -2.99
C VAL A 136 4.25 8.38 -1.52
N ASN A 137 2.97 8.41 -1.12
CA ASN A 137 2.56 8.14 0.27
C ASN A 137 3.03 6.76 0.76
N VAL A 138 2.98 5.76 -0.10
CA VAL A 138 3.39 4.37 0.23
C VAL A 138 4.92 4.24 0.27
N LEU A 139 5.65 4.97 -0.56
CA LEU A 139 7.11 4.85 -0.69
C LEU A 139 7.89 5.66 0.36
N LEU A 140 7.26 6.65 1.01
CA LEU A 140 7.86 7.42 2.10
C LEU A 140 8.06 6.56 3.35
#